data_121c4cf8b073fe57b970b46179d1fdde
#
_entry.id   121c4cf8b073fe57b970b46179d1fdde
#
_cell.length_a   1.000
_cell.length_b   1.000
_cell.length_c   1.000
_cell.angle_alpha   90.00
_cell.angle_beta   90.00
_cell.angle_gamma   90.00
#
_symmetry.space_group_name_H-M   'P 1'
#
loop_
_entity.id
_entity.type
_entity.pdbx_description
1 polymer ?
#
loop_
_entity_poly.entity_id
_entity_poly.type
_entity_poly.pdbx_seq_one_letter_code
_entity_poly.pdbx_strand_id
1 'polypeptide(L)'
;MSCILSVETSTDVCSVAVSQDGACIFEREDHSGPNHAVKLGVYVDEALSFVDSHLIPLDGVAVSCGPGSYTGLRIGVSMAKGVCYGRSVKLISVPTLELLCVPVLLSEQIQEEDALLCPMLDARRMEVYAQLFDRSLKEIRPIQADVVDHETYKSYLDEHPVYFFGNGAEKCLETINHPNAHLIKGVEPLAKNMFPLAEKRMMNEQFEDVAYFVPFYLKDFVAKSPKKLL
;
A
#
# COMPACT_ATOMS: atom_id res chain seq x y z
N MET A 1 -22.32 -7.89 3.11
CA MET A 1 -22.08 -7.24 1.81
C MET A 1 -21.64 -5.83 2.12
N SER A 2 -20.41 -5.47 1.80
CA SER A 2 -19.86 -4.15 2.13
C SER A 2 -19.49 -3.37 0.88
N CYS A 3 -19.77 -2.07 0.86
CA CYS A 3 -19.28 -1.15 -0.16
C CYS A 3 -18.17 -0.29 0.48
N ILE A 4 -16.96 -0.38 -0.05
CA ILE A 4 -15.78 0.28 0.50
C ILE A 4 -15.13 1.16 -0.58
N LEU A 5 -14.93 2.45 -0.26
CA LEU A 5 -14.09 3.36 -1.02
C LEU A 5 -12.64 3.18 -0.58
N SER A 6 -11.75 2.86 -1.50
CA SER A 6 -10.32 2.68 -1.25
C SER A 6 -9.51 3.85 -1.81
N VAL A 7 -8.55 4.35 -1.04
CA VAL A 7 -7.67 5.47 -1.38
C VAL A 7 -6.21 5.07 -1.23
N GLU A 8 -5.42 5.21 -2.31
CA GLU A 8 -4.00 4.89 -2.32
C GLU A 8 -3.17 6.08 -2.82
N THR A 9 -2.23 6.51 -1.97
CA THR A 9 -1.34 7.67 -2.23
C THR A 9 0.04 7.49 -1.61
N SER A 10 0.40 6.27 -1.24
CA SER A 10 1.66 5.99 -0.52
C SER A 10 2.92 6.04 -1.40
N THR A 11 2.76 5.99 -2.73
CA THR A 11 3.83 6.07 -3.73
C THR A 11 3.60 7.23 -4.69
N ASP A 12 4.21 7.22 -5.88
CA ASP A 12 3.98 8.23 -6.92
C ASP A 12 2.63 8.02 -7.65
N VAL A 13 2.05 6.83 -7.53
CA VAL A 13 0.73 6.52 -8.10
C VAL A 13 -0.36 7.07 -7.19
N CYS A 14 -1.37 7.70 -7.81
CA CYS A 14 -2.58 8.14 -7.15
C CYS A 14 -3.74 7.27 -7.64
N SER A 15 -4.39 6.53 -6.75
CA SER A 15 -5.53 5.71 -7.15
C SER A 15 -6.68 5.73 -6.15
N VAL A 16 -7.89 5.56 -6.70
CA VAL A 16 -9.16 5.45 -5.97
C VAL A 16 -9.95 4.31 -6.59
N ALA A 17 -10.57 3.49 -5.74
CA ALA A 17 -11.46 2.43 -6.20
C ALA A 17 -12.67 2.30 -5.28
N VAL A 18 -13.77 1.80 -5.81
CA VAL A 18 -14.91 1.34 -5.00
C VAL A 18 -15.05 -0.15 -5.21
N SER A 19 -15.10 -0.88 -4.13
CA SER A 19 -15.42 -2.30 -4.14
C SER A 19 -16.78 -2.55 -3.50
N GLN A 20 -17.52 -3.50 -4.06
CA GLN A 20 -18.75 -4.01 -3.49
C GLN A 20 -18.73 -5.53 -3.56
N ASP A 21 -18.95 -6.20 -2.43
CA ASP A 21 -19.06 -7.66 -2.34
C ASP A 21 -17.88 -8.42 -2.97
N GLY A 22 -16.66 -7.92 -2.74
CA GLY A 22 -15.43 -8.55 -3.25
C GLY A 22 -15.11 -8.25 -4.72
N ALA A 23 -15.84 -7.35 -5.36
CA ALA A 23 -15.57 -6.92 -6.72
C ALA A 23 -15.29 -5.42 -6.82
N CYS A 24 -14.30 -5.03 -7.62
CA CYS A 24 -14.07 -3.62 -7.95
C CYS A 24 -15.13 -3.17 -8.96
N ILE A 25 -15.94 -2.16 -8.59
CA ILE A 25 -17.02 -1.62 -9.42
C ILE A 25 -16.74 -0.24 -9.99
N PHE A 26 -15.70 0.43 -9.48
CA PHE A 26 -15.23 1.74 -9.96
C PHE A 26 -13.73 1.85 -9.68
N GLU A 27 -12.97 2.41 -10.62
CA GLU A 27 -11.54 2.69 -10.43
C GLU A 27 -11.07 3.95 -11.17
N ARG A 28 -10.09 4.64 -10.59
CA ARG A 28 -9.31 5.72 -11.20
C ARG A 28 -7.86 5.61 -10.76
N GLU A 29 -6.96 5.76 -11.72
CA GLU A 29 -5.52 5.67 -11.49
C GLU A 29 -4.78 6.77 -12.25
N ASP A 30 -3.71 7.31 -11.65
CA ASP A 30 -2.77 8.22 -12.30
C ASP A 30 -1.34 7.78 -11.97
N HIS A 31 -0.61 7.36 -13.02
CA HIS A 31 0.78 6.92 -12.95
C HIS A 31 1.76 8.00 -13.45
N SER A 32 1.28 9.21 -13.71
CA SER A 32 2.11 10.28 -14.31
C SER A 32 3.03 11.00 -13.31
N GLY A 33 3.03 10.56 -12.05
CA GLY A 33 3.88 11.10 -10.99
C GLY A 33 3.10 11.66 -9.80
N PRO A 34 3.74 12.35 -8.86
CA PRO A 34 3.15 12.71 -7.56
C PRO A 34 2.10 13.83 -7.67
N ASN A 35 0.99 13.55 -8.31
CA ASN A 35 -0.12 14.48 -8.56
C ASN A 35 -1.27 14.38 -7.54
N HIS A 36 -1.05 13.76 -6.37
CA HIS A 36 -2.09 13.46 -5.37
C HIS A 36 -2.93 14.68 -4.99
N ALA A 37 -2.28 15.86 -4.78
CA ALA A 37 -2.99 17.08 -4.38
C ALA A 37 -3.97 17.59 -5.43
N VAL A 38 -3.76 17.26 -6.72
CA VAL A 38 -4.60 17.70 -7.84
C VAL A 38 -5.65 16.66 -8.19
N LYS A 39 -5.27 15.37 -8.19
CA LYS A 39 -6.09 14.28 -8.73
C LYS A 39 -7.00 13.64 -7.70
N LEU A 40 -6.53 13.46 -6.45
CA LEU A 40 -7.26 12.68 -5.46
C LEU A 40 -8.67 13.21 -5.22
N GLY A 41 -8.82 14.54 -5.06
CA GLY A 41 -10.13 15.15 -4.81
C GLY A 41 -11.13 14.87 -5.94
N VAL A 42 -10.68 14.95 -7.19
CA VAL A 42 -11.49 14.66 -8.38
C VAL A 42 -11.91 13.19 -8.40
N TYR A 43 -10.96 12.26 -8.18
CA TYR A 43 -11.24 10.83 -8.21
C TYR A 43 -12.19 10.38 -7.10
N VAL A 44 -12.04 10.96 -5.90
CA VAL A 44 -12.95 10.70 -4.78
C VAL A 44 -14.35 11.24 -5.06
N ASP A 45 -14.47 12.44 -5.63
CA ASP A 45 -15.75 13.03 -6.00
C ASP A 45 -16.46 12.18 -7.07
N GLU A 46 -15.74 11.74 -8.11
CA GLU A 46 -16.27 10.83 -9.13
C GLU A 46 -16.73 9.49 -8.52
N ALA A 47 -15.94 8.91 -7.59
CA ALA A 47 -16.29 7.67 -6.92
C ALA A 47 -17.55 7.82 -6.04
N LEU A 48 -17.65 8.91 -5.27
CA LEU A 48 -18.82 9.21 -4.45
C LEU A 48 -20.06 9.48 -5.30
N SER A 49 -19.91 10.23 -6.40
CA SER A 49 -20.99 10.46 -7.37
C SER A 49 -21.46 9.16 -8.02
N PHE A 50 -20.54 8.23 -8.30
CA PHE A 50 -20.87 6.91 -8.81
C PHE A 50 -21.74 6.12 -7.82
N VAL A 51 -21.33 5.97 -6.56
CA VAL A 51 -22.11 5.20 -5.58
C VAL A 51 -23.47 5.87 -5.28
N ASP A 52 -23.53 7.21 -5.23
CA ASP A 52 -24.78 7.95 -5.00
C ASP A 52 -25.76 7.77 -6.16
N SER A 53 -25.29 7.85 -7.42
CA SER A 53 -26.13 7.69 -8.62
C SER A 53 -26.69 6.26 -8.78
N HIS A 54 -25.98 5.28 -8.25
CA HIS A 54 -26.39 3.88 -8.26
C HIS A 54 -27.13 3.47 -6.97
N LEU A 55 -27.36 4.40 -6.04
CA LEU A 55 -28.01 4.16 -4.74
C LEU A 55 -27.32 3.07 -3.91
N ILE A 56 -25.99 3.00 -4.02
CA ILE A 56 -25.17 2.05 -3.26
C ILE A 56 -24.77 2.70 -1.92
N PRO A 57 -25.15 2.15 -0.77
CA PRO A 57 -24.73 2.69 0.51
C PRO A 57 -23.24 2.45 0.72
N LEU A 58 -22.47 3.49 1.06
CA LEU A 58 -21.07 3.38 1.43
C LEU A 58 -20.97 2.96 2.91
N ASP A 59 -20.22 1.90 3.20
CA ASP A 59 -20.04 1.36 4.57
C ASP A 59 -18.74 1.84 5.21
N GLY A 60 -17.71 2.10 4.40
CA GLY A 60 -16.40 2.52 4.91
C GLY A 60 -15.48 3.10 3.85
N VAL A 61 -14.40 3.72 4.34
CA VAL A 61 -13.28 4.17 3.51
C VAL A 61 -12.01 3.48 3.99
N ALA A 62 -11.34 2.79 3.07
CA ALA A 62 -10.03 2.21 3.29
C ALA A 62 -8.93 3.14 2.75
N VAL A 63 -7.81 3.24 3.46
CA VAL A 63 -6.68 4.07 3.05
C VAL A 63 -5.36 3.42 3.40
N SER A 64 -4.37 3.51 2.51
CA SER A 64 -2.99 3.13 2.84
C SER A 64 -2.49 3.95 4.02
N CYS A 65 -2.08 3.26 5.07
CA CYS A 65 -1.58 3.90 6.28
C CYS A 65 -0.06 4.07 6.30
N GLY A 66 0.66 3.52 5.33
CA GLY A 66 2.12 3.54 5.28
C GLY A 66 2.76 2.16 5.47
N PRO A 67 4.10 2.09 5.34
CA PRO A 67 5.00 3.21 5.04
C PRO A 67 4.84 3.72 3.61
N GLY A 68 5.44 4.87 3.32
CA GLY A 68 5.40 5.45 1.97
C GLY A 68 5.76 6.94 1.96
N SER A 69 5.35 7.61 0.89
CA SER A 69 5.52 9.05 0.72
C SER A 69 4.86 9.83 1.86
N TYR A 70 5.66 10.57 2.63
CA TYR A 70 5.17 11.40 3.76
C TYR A 70 4.03 12.33 3.36
N THR A 71 4.20 13.05 2.24
CA THR A 71 3.18 13.97 1.73
C THR A 71 1.98 13.22 1.19
N GLY A 72 2.22 12.16 0.41
CA GLY A 72 1.15 11.34 -0.17
C GLY A 72 0.24 10.73 0.90
N LEU A 73 0.82 10.08 1.91
CA LEU A 73 0.06 9.48 3.03
C LEU A 73 -0.80 10.51 3.76
N ARG A 74 -0.28 11.74 3.99
CA ARG A 74 -1.06 12.80 4.64
C ARG A 74 -2.24 13.26 3.80
N ILE A 75 -2.05 13.39 2.49
CA ILE A 75 -3.12 13.76 1.56
C ILE A 75 -4.20 12.66 1.56
N GLY A 76 -3.82 11.39 1.39
CA GLY A 76 -4.75 10.27 1.37
C GLY A 76 -5.53 10.12 2.67
N VAL A 77 -4.83 10.09 3.81
CA VAL A 77 -5.46 9.95 5.13
C VAL A 77 -6.37 11.14 5.44
N SER A 78 -5.97 12.38 5.09
CA SER A 78 -6.84 13.55 5.31
C SER A 78 -8.11 13.48 4.47
N MET A 79 -8.01 13.03 3.23
CA MET A 79 -9.17 12.81 2.34
C MET A 79 -10.09 11.74 2.91
N ALA A 80 -9.55 10.57 3.26
CA ALA A 80 -10.31 9.46 3.84
C ALA A 80 -11.06 9.88 5.12
N LYS A 81 -10.37 10.59 6.02
CA LYS A 81 -10.99 11.14 7.25
C LYS A 81 -12.11 12.12 6.94
N GLY A 82 -11.93 13.00 5.95
CA GLY A 82 -12.95 13.95 5.50
C GLY A 82 -14.22 13.25 4.99
N VAL A 83 -14.05 12.21 4.16
CA VAL A 83 -15.17 11.39 3.66
C VAL A 83 -15.86 10.64 4.81
N CYS A 84 -15.06 9.97 5.68
CA CYS A 84 -15.62 9.25 6.83
C CYS A 84 -16.45 10.15 7.75
N TYR A 85 -15.94 11.33 8.05
CA TYR A 85 -16.65 12.31 8.87
C TYR A 85 -17.93 12.82 8.19
N GLY A 86 -17.85 13.21 6.92
CA GLY A 86 -18.98 13.76 6.16
C GLY A 86 -20.09 12.74 5.89
N ARG A 87 -19.73 11.47 5.73
CA ARG A 87 -20.68 10.37 5.44
C ARG A 87 -21.05 9.54 6.67
N SER A 88 -20.43 9.78 7.82
CA SER A 88 -20.61 9.00 9.05
C SER A 88 -20.30 7.49 8.84
N VAL A 89 -19.27 7.17 8.06
CA VAL A 89 -18.84 5.80 7.74
C VAL A 89 -17.51 5.47 8.42
N LYS A 90 -17.13 4.19 8.43
CA LYS A 90 -15.94 3.69 9.11
C LYS A 90 -14.66 4.02 8.35
N LEU A 91 -13.56 4.29 9.08
CA LEU A 91 -12.21 4.44 8.56
C LEU A 91 -11.43 3.13 8.77
N ILE A 92 -10.81 2.64 7.71
CA ILE A 92 -10.03 1.40 7.70
C ILE A 92 -8.61 1.72 7.22
N SER A 93 -7.61 1.38 8.03
CA SER A 93 -6.21 1.50 7.63
C SER A 93 -5.73 0.20 6.96
N VAL A 94 -4.94 0.31 5.91
CA VAL A 94 -4.31 -0.83 5.22
C VAL A 94 -2.81 -0.57 5.11
N PRO A 95 -1.94 -1.43 5.68
CA PRO A 95 -0.49 -1.29 5.53
C PRO A 95 -0.06 -1.43 4.07
N THR A 96 0.78 -0.50 3.60
CA THR A 96 1.17 -0.44 2.18
C THR A 96 1.93 -1.69 1.74
N LEU A 97 2.79 -2.25 2.60
CA LEU A 97 3.55 -3.46 2.26
C LEU A 97 2.64 -4.70 2.18
N GLU A 98 1.63 -4.79 3.03
CA GLU A 98 0.61 -5.85 2.95
C GLU A 98 -0.22 -5.72 1.67
N LEU A 99 -0.60 -4.48 1.29
CA LEU A 99 -1.31 -4.20 0.04
C LEU A 99 -0.51 -4.65 -1.19
N LEU A 100 0.80 -4.43 -1.22
CA LEU A 100 1.67 -4.88 -2.32
C LEU A 100 1.65 -6.40 -2.52
N CYS A 101 1.41 -7.18 -1.46
CA CYS A 101 1.34 -8.64 -1.56
C CYS A 101 0.07 -9.12 -2.30
N VAL A 102 -1.02 -8.37 -2.24
CA VAL A 102 -2.32 -8.79 -2.80
C VAL A 102 -2.26 -9.12 -4.29
N PRO A 103 -1.79 -8.22 -5.19
CA PRO A 103 -1.73 -8.53 -6.63
C PRO A 103 -0.77 -9.69 -6.93
N VAL A 104 0.28 -9.88 -6.15
CA VAL A 104 1.23 -10.99 -6.30
C VAL A 104 0.56 -12.33 -5.98
N LEU A 105 -0.18 -12.38 -4.87
CA LEU A 105 -0.92 -13.59 -4.47
C LEU A 105 -2.05 -13.94 -5.46
N LEU A 106 -2.71 -12.93 -6.03
CA LEU A 106 -3.79 -13.14 -7.00
C LEU A 106 -3.28 -13.52 -8.39
N SER A 107 -2.01 -13.25 -8.71
CA SER A 107 -1.43 -13.54 -10.04
C SER A 107 -1.04 -15.00 -10.26
N GLU A 108 -1.06 -15.83 -9.21
CA GLU A 108 -0.64 -17.24 -9.23
C GLU A 108 0.78 -17.48 -9.78
N GLN A 109 1.64 -16.46 -9.75
CA GLN A 109 3.02 -16.57 -10.25
C GLN A 109 3.94 -17.37 -9.33
N ILE A 110 3.57 -17.51 -8.05
CA ILE A 110 4.35 -18.22 -7.03
C ILE A 110 3.81 -19.63 -6.89
N GLN A 111 4.66 -20.62 -7.21
CA GLN A 111 4.30 -22.03 -7.17
C GLN A 111 4.69 -22.71 -5.86
N GLU A 112 5.80 -22.28 -5.25
CA GLU A 112 6.36 -22.89 -4.04
C GLU A 112 5.48 -22.55 -2.83
N GLU A 113 5.11 -23.59 -2.06
CA GLU A 113 4.25 -23.44 -0.89
C GLU A 113 4.94 -22.71 0.27
N ASP A 114 6.27 -22.88 0.39
CA ASP A 114 7.13 -22.30 1.42
C ASP A 114 7.76 -20.96 1.01
N ALA A 115 7.34 -20.39 -0.13
CA ALA A 115 7.83 -19.10 -0.60
C ALA A 115 7.51 -17.97 0.37
N LEU A 116 8.46 -17.07 0.55
CA LEU A 116 8.29 -15.82 1.30
C LEU A 116 8.07 -14.64 0.36
N LEU A 117 7.24 -13.72 0.80
CA LEU A 117 6.92 -12.46 0.12
C LEU A 117 7.70 -11.33 0.77
N CYS A 118 8.47 -10.59 -0.02
CA CYS A 118 9.22 -9.42 0.43
C CYS A 118 8.85 -8.15 -0.36
N PRO A 119 7.72 -7.51 -0.02
CA PRO A 119 7.38 -6.21 -0.57
C PRO A 119 8.41 -5.17 -0.14
N MET A 120 8.83 -4.32 -1.10
CA MET A 120 9.84 -3.29 -0.89
C MET A 120 9.38 -1.94 -1.42
N LEU A 121 9.43 -0.91 -0.57
CA LEU A 121 9.25 0.47 -0.98
C LEU A 121 10.58 1.21 -0.97
N ASP A 122 10.84 2.00 -2.01
CA ASP A 122 12.07 2.78 -2.12
C ASP A 122 12.15 3.86 -1.03
N ALA A 123 13.20 3.78 -0.20
CA ALA A 123 13.52 4.76 0.84
C ALA A 123 14.75 5.62 0.45
N ARG A 124 15.11 5.64 -0.82
CA ARG A 124 16.26 6.32 -1.45
C ARG A 124 17.59 5.60 -1.20
N ARG A 125 18.56 5.84 -2.11
CA ARG A 125 19.87 5.16 -2.12
C ARG A 125 19.65 3.63 -2.12
N MET A 126 20.46 2.86 -1.37
CA MET A 126 20.28 1.41 -1.18
C MET A 126 19.37 1.07 0.01
N GLU A 127 18.57 2.02 0.48
CA GLU A 127 17.61 1.79 1.56
C GLU A 127 16.22 1.51 1.01
N VAL A 128 15.53 0.57 1.67
CA VAL A 128 14.13 0.20 1.38
C VAL A 128 13.35 0.04 2.69
N TYR A 129 12.05 0.26 2.62
CA TYR A 129 11.12 -0.23 3.65
C TYR A 129 10.67 -1.61 3.22
N ALA A 130 10.96 -2.62 4.00
CA ALA A 130 10.65 -4.00 3.69
C ALA A 130 10.08 -4.77 4.88
N GLN A 131 9.34 -5.80 4.59
CA GLN A 131 8.74 -6.74 5.53
C GLN A 131 8.73 -8.12 4.88
N LEU A 132 8.77 -9.19 5.67
CA LEU A 132 8.63 -10.53 5.14
C LEU A 132 7.32 -11.15 5.62
N PHE A 133 6.60 -11.75 4.67
CA PHE A 133 5.37 -12.49 4.93
C PHE A 133 5.47 -13.90 4.34
N ASP A 134 4.71 -14.83 4.90
CA ASP A 134 4.36 -16.05 4.21
C ASP A 134 3.21 -15.81 3.22
N ARG A 135 2.82 -16.84 2.46
CA ARG A 135 1.72 -16.76 1.47
C ARG A 135 0.34 -16.54 2.10
N SER A 136 0.18 -16.72 3.41
CA SER A 136 -1.05 -16.41 4.14
C SER A 136 -1.10 -14.98 4.68
N LEU A 137 -0.09 -14.16 4.36
CA LEU A 137 0.15 -12.81 4.92
C LEU A 137 0.42 -12.82 6.43
N LYS A 138 0.92 -13.93 6.97
CA LYS A 138 1.47 -13.96 8.32
C LYS A 138 2.84 -13.31 8.31
N GLU A 139 3.07 -12.39 9.23
CA GLU A 139 4.37 -11.75 9.42
C GLU A 139 5.44 -12.77 9.82
N ILE A 140 6.52 -12.85 9.02
CA ILE A 140 7.73 -13.64 9.30
C ILE A 140 8.83 -12.74 9.87
N ARG A 141 8.96 -11.54 9.36
CA ARG A 141 9.86 -10.50 9.84
C ARG A 141 9.13 -9.17 9.87
N PRO A 142 9.20 -8.42 10.99
CA PRO A 142 8.55 -7.12 11.09
C PRO A 142 9.15 -6.11 10.11
N ILE A 143 8.39 -5.07 9.82
CA ILE A 143 8.81 -3.98 8.96
C ILE A 143 10.08 -3.31 9.45
N GLN A 144 11.02 -3.09 8.54
CA GLN A 144 12.28 -2.41 8.82
C GLN A 144 12.66 -1.47 7.67
N ALA A 145 13.54 -0.52 7.98
CA ALA A 145 14.24 0.29 6.99
C ALA A 145 15.63 -0.36 6.76
N ASP A 146 15.73 -1.14 5.71
CA ASP A 146 16.94 -1.92 5.41
C ASP A 146 17.87 -1.15 4.49
N VAL A 147 19.14 -1.04 4.88
CA VAL A 147 20.23 -0.71 3.95
C VAL A 147 20.71 -2.05 3.37
N VAL A 148 20.28 -2.34 2.15
CA VAL A 148 20.45 -3.66 1.56
C VAL A 148 21.89 -3.92 1.16
N ASP A 149 22.44 -5.05 1.65
CA ASP A 149 23.70 -5.66 1.27
C ASP A 149 23.50 -7.16 0.96
N HIS A 150 24.59 -7.89 0.68
CA HIS A 150 24.54 -9.31 0.32
C HIS A 150 24.16 -10.24 1.48
N GLU A 151 24.21 -9.79 2.73
CA GLU A 151 23.86 -10.59 3.92
C GLU A 151 22.44 -10.31 4.41
N THR A 152 21.82 -9.18 3.99
CA THR A 152 20.58 -8.66 4.60
C THR A 152 19.42 -9.67 4.65
N TYR A 153 19.25 -10.50 3.63
CA TYR A 153 18.18 -11.51 3.54
C TYR A 153 18.71 -12.94 3.48
N LYS A 154 20.02 -13.15 3.65
CA LYS A 154 20.70 -14.43 3.42
C LYS A 154 20.08 -15.57 4.23
N SER A 155 19.81 -15.37 5.51
CA SER A 155 19.23 -16.41 6.38
C SER A 155 17.87 -16.93 5.89
N TYR A 156 17.06 -16.08 5.25
CA TYR A 156 15.78 -16.48 4.66
C TYR A 156 15.98 -17.14 3.29
N LEU A 157 16.91 -16.62 2.49
CA LEU A 157 17.21 -17.13 1.16
C LEU A 157 17.91 -18.50 1.17
N ASP A 158 18.68 -18.80 2.21
CA ASP A 158 19.30 -20.12 2.39
C ASP A 158 18.25 -21.23 2.64
N GLU A 159 17.05 -20.86 3.15
CA GLU A 159 15.99 -21.80 3.52
C GLU A 159 14.76 -21.77 2.60
N HIS A 160 14.46 -20.61 1.98
CA HIS A 160 13.22 -20.39 1.24
C HIS A 160 13.43 -19.65 -0.08
N PRO A 161 12.60 -19.89 -1.10
CA PRO A 161 12.43 -18.94 -2.21
C PRO A 161 11.83 -17.63 -1.67
N VAL A 162 12.47 -16.49 -1.97
CA VAL A 162 11.97 -15.17 -1.56
C VAL A 162 11.64 -14.34 -2.79
N TYR A 163 10.40 -13.88 -2.86
CA TYR A 163 9.89 -13.06 -3.95
C TYR A 163 9.91 -11.58 -3.55
N PHE A 164 10.76 -10.82 -4.23
CA PHE A 164 10.93 -9.39 -4.02
C PHE A 164 10.12 -8.60 -5.04
N PHE A 165 9.36 -7.63 -4.62
CA PHE A 165 8.53 -6.78 -5.49
C PHE A 165 8.26 -5.40 -4.88
N GLY A 166 7.65 -4.50 -5.68
CA GLY A 166 7.47 -3.10 -5.34
C GLY A 166 8.61 -2.23 -5.90
N ASN A 167 8.46 -0.91 -5.78
CA ASN A 167 9.36 0.06 -6.41
C ASN A 167 10.77 0.12 -5.80
N GLY A 168 10.99 -0.53 -4.65
CA GLY A 168 12.30 -0.66 -4.01
C GLY A 168 13.06 -1.92 -4.40
N ALA A 169 12.41 -2.94 -4.99
CA ALA A 169 12.99 -4.26 -5.15
C ALA A 169 14.08 -4.36 -6.25
N GLU A 170 13.83 -3.77 -7.42
CA GLU A 170 14.72 -3.96 -8.59
C GLU A 170 16.17 -3.52 -8.31
N LYS A 171 16.36 -2.37 -7.65
CA LYS A 171 17.69 -1.86 -7.28
C LYS A 171 18.45 -2.77 -6.30
N CYS A 172 17.75 -3.60 -5.53
CA CYS A 172 18.35 -4.44 -4.48
C CYS A 172 18.80 -5.80 -4.98
N LEU A 173 18.18 -6.32 -6.05
CA LEU A 173 18.45 -7.68 -6.53
C LEU A 173 19.87 -7.92 -7.01
N GLU A 174 20.53 -6.92 -7.62
CA GLU A 174 21.94 -7.02 -8.03
C GLU A 174 22.85 -7.20 -6.81
N THR A 175 22.51 -6.58 -5.70
CA THR A 175 23.27 -6.67 -4.44
C THR A 175 22.98 -7.97 -3.71
N ILE A 176 21.72 -8.41 -3.67
CA ILE A 176 21.29 -9.64 -2.98
C ILE A 176 21.90 -10.89 -3.68
N ASN A 177 21.86 -10.97 -5.01
CA ASN A 177 22.48 -11.97 -5.88
C ASN A 177 22.47 -13.41 -5.31
N HIS A 178 21.30 -13.97 -5.06
CA HIS A 178 21.11 -15.33 -4.52
C HIS A 178 20.17 -16.15 -5.44
N PRO A 179 20.40 -17.48 -5.61
CA PRO A 179 19.58 -18.33 -6.50
C PRO A 179 18.10 -18.38 -6.11
N ASN A 180 17.78 -18.26 -4.83
CA ASN A 180 16.41 -18.23 -4.29
C ASN A 180 15.81 -16.82 -4.24
N ALA A 181 16.50 -15.79 -4.75
CA ALA A 181 15.98 -14.44 -4.84
C ALA A 181 15.28 -14.22 -6.19
N HIS A 182 13.97 -14.02 -6.16
CA HIS A 182 13.14 -13.85 -7.34
C HIS A 182 12.54 -12.43 -7.39
N LEU A 183 12.59 -11.78 -8.56
CA LEU A 183 12.01 -10.46 -8.77
C LEU A 183 10.66 -10.56 -9.49
N ILE A 184 9.61 -9.97 -8.93
CA ILE A 184 8.36 -9.71 -9.63
C ILE A 184 8.30 -8.21 -9.95
N LYS A 185 8.33 -7.88 -11.25
CA LYS A 185 8.32 -6.48 -11.72
C LYS A 185 6.91 -5.93 -11.85
N GLY A 186 6.80 -4.59 -11.80
CA GLY A 186 5.55 -3.88 -12.09
C GLY A 186 4.48 -3.99 -11.01
N VAL A 187 4.86 -4.39 -9.80
CA VAL A 187 3.94 -4.44 -8.66
C VAL A 187 3.88 -3.07 -8.00
N GLU A 188 2.69 -2.48 -8.01
CA GLU A 188 2.41 -1.17 -7.41
C GLU A 188 1.26 -1.31 -6.40
N PRO A 189 1.25 -0.49 -5.32
CA PRO A 189 0.11 -0.42 -4.44
C PRO A 189 -1.01 0.35 -5.14
N LEU A 190 -2.12 -0.32 -5.40
CA LEU A 190 -3.28 0.25 -6.09
C LEU A 190 -4.54 0.11 -5.24
N ALA A 191 -5.38 1.13 -5.26
CA ALA A 191 -6.63 1.16 -4.50
C ALA A 191 -7.54 -0.03 -4.82
N LYS A 192 -7.59 -0.47 -6.08
CA LYS A 192 -8.37 -1.63 -6.51
C LYS A 192 -7.95 -2.96 -5.87
N ASN A 193 -6.70 -3.07 -5.43
CA ASN A 193 -6.17 -4.27 -4.78
C ASN A 193 -6.40 -4.27 -3.26
N MET A 194 -6.96 -3.17 -2.71
CA MET A 194 -7.13 -3.00 -1.27
C MET A 194 -8.31 -3.80 -0.69
N PHE A 195 -9.30 -4.15 -1.52
CA PHE A 195 -10.57 -4.69 -1.06
C PHE A 195 -10.45 -5.96 -0.20
N PRO A 196 -9.59 -6.98 -0.47
CA PRO A 196 -9.56 -8.17 0.36
C PRO A 196 -9.11 -7.88 1.77
N LEU A 197 -8.15 -6.94 1.91
CA LEU A 197 -7.63 -6.50 3.20
C LEU A 197 -8.64 -5.62 3.95
N ALA A 198 -9.31 -4.73 3.23
CA ALA A 198 -10.31 -3.83 3.78
C ALA A 198 -11.55 -4.60 4.26
N GLU A 199 -12.05 -5.57 3.48
CA GLU A 199 -13.16 -6.43 3.88
C GLU A 199 -12.83 -7.29 5.09
N LYS A 200 -11.63 -7.90 5.13
CA LYS A 200 -11.16 -8.65 6.30
C LYS A 200 -11.18 -7.78 7.57
N ARG A 201 -10.73 -6.53 7.46
CA ARG A 201 -10.74 -5.57 8.59
C ARG A 201 -12.16 -5.13 8.95
N MET A 202 -13.00 -4.89 7.96
CA MET A 202 -14.42 -4.57 8.17
C MET A 202 -15.13 -5.69 8.93
N MET A 203 -14.95 -6.95 8.52
CA MET A 203 -15.55 -8.13 9.17
C MET A 203 -15.06 -8.32 10.61
N ASN A 204 -13.80 -7.96 10.89
CA ASN A 204 -13.19 -8.05 12.20
C ASN A 204 -13.41 -6.78 13.06
N GLU A 205 -14.20 -5.82 12.60
CA GLU A 205 -14.45 -4.53 13.26
C GLU A 205 -13.17 -3.75 13.59
N GLN A 206 -12.13 -3.89 12.77
CA GLN A 206 -10.85 -3.20 12.91
C GLN A 206 -10.93 -1.82 12.26
N PHE A 207 -11.43 -0.86 13.02
CA PHE A 207 -11.65 0.52 12.58
C PHE A 207 -10.72 1.48 13.28
N GLU A 208 -10.36 2.55 12.57
CA GLU A 208 -9.58 3.66 13.11
C GLU A 208 -10.47 4.77 13.66
N ASP A 209 -9.96 5.47 14.66
CA ASP A 209 -10.60 6.69 15.14
C ASP A 209 -10.39 7.82 14.12
N VAL A 210 -11.48 8.30 13.53
CA VAL A 210 -11.44 9.33 12.47
C VAL A 210 -10.77 10.63 12.96
N ALA A 211 -10.88 10.98 14.25
CA ALA A 211 -10.29 12.19 14.79
C ALA A 211 -8.77 12.04 15.02
N TYR A 212 -8.33 10.90 15.57
CA TYR A 212 -6.98 10.72 16.09
C TYR A 212 -6.06 9.88 15.18
N PHE A 213 -6.60 9.16 14.21
CA PHE A 213 -5.79 8.36 13.31
C PHE A 213 -4.75 9.23 12.57
N VAL A 214 -3.52 8.72 12.52
CA VAL A 214 -2.39 9.32 11.76
C VAL A 214 -1.68 8.24 10.95
N PRO A 215 -1.06 8.59 9.81
CA PRO A 215 -0.24 7.63 9.06
C PRO A 215 0.88 7.05 9.88
N PHE A 216 1.28 5.83 9.55
CA PHE A 216 2.46 5.18 10.11
C PHE A 216 3.72 5.69 9.39
N TYR A 217 4.57 6.38 10.12
CA TYR A 217 5.87 6.86 9.64
C TYR A 217 6.97 6.00 10.23
N LEU A 218 7.60 5.14 9.41
CA LEU A 218 8.70 4.28 9.86
C LEU A 218 9.96 5.10 10.21
N LYS A 219 10.11 6.28 9.59
CA LYS A 219 11.16 7.25 9.90
C LYS A 219 10.57 8.64 10.10
N ASP A 220 11.20 9.41 10.99
CA ASP A 220 10.85 10.81 11.18
C ASP A 220 11.13 11.62 9.92
N PHE A 221 10.29 12.62 9.67
CA PHE A 221 10.48 13.53 8.56
C PHE A 221 11.70 14.43 8.79
N VAL A 222 12.73 14.27 7.97
CA VAL A 222 13.90 15.17 7.96
C VAL A 222 13.72 16.18 6.83
N ALA A 223 13.41 17.43 7.20
CA ALA A 223 13.35 18.54 6.25
C ALA A 223 14.73 18.80 5.64
N LYS A 224 14.81 18.88 4.31
CA LYS A 224 16.04 19.37 3.66
C LYS A 224 16.17 20.86 3.94
N SER A 225 17.31 21.29 4.48
CA SER A 225 17.64 22.72 4.54
C SER A 225 17.59 23.30 3.13
N PRO A 226 16.93 24.45 2.90
CA PRO A 226 16.93 25.08 1.59
C PRO A 226 18.38 25.37 1.17
N LYS A 227 18.73 25.05 -0.08
CA LYS A 227 20.01 25.52 -0.65
C LYS A 227 20.02 27.05 -0.54
N LYS A 228 21.03 27.63 0.10
CA LYS A 228 21.23 29.06 0.02
C LYS A 228 21.29 29.44 -1.45
N LEU A 229 20.32 30.21 -1.93
CA LEU A 229 20.42 30.95 -3.18
C LEU A 229 21.46 32.03 -2.93
N LEU A 230 22.65 31.88 -3.54
CA LEU A 230 23.66 32.93 -3.69
C LEU A 230 23.21 33.90 -4.77
#